data_5ec2d5f8e44981dac8540cc4fed53877
#
_entry.id   5ec2d5f8e44981dac8540cc4fed53877
#
_cell.length_a   1.000
_cell.length_b   1.000
_cell.length_c   1.000
_cell.angle_alpha   90.00
_cell.angle_beta   90.00
_cell.angle_gamma   90.00
#
_symmetry.space_group_name_H-M   'P 1'
#
loop_
_entity.id
_entity.type
_entity.pdbx_description
1 polymer ?
#
loop_
_entity_poly.entity_id
_entity_poly.type
_entity_poly.pdbx_seq_one_letter_code
_entity_poly.pdbx_strand_id
1 'polypeptide(L)'
;MQFNLKLTEKGAIYVTSQQPVDIHGKPYNRSLLVGVLLIGTFCTILNQTLLTTALPTLMKEFDISASSVQWLTTGFLLVNGIMIPISAWLINKFSSKKLYITAMSTFLIGTIICFVAQDFGMLLTGRLVQAAGVGVSMPLLQTIMLSIFPPEKRGAAMGTTGIVIGLAPA
;
A
#
# COMPACT_ATOMS: atom_id res chain seq x y z
N MET A 1 -19.64 17.77 -4.80
CA MET A 1 -20.53 16.59 -4.95
C MET A 1 -21.89 17.11 -5.40
N GLN A 2 -22.21 17.05 -6.69
CA GLN A 2 -23.53 17.48 -7.21
C GLN A 2 -24.49 16.30 -7.10
N PHE A 3 -25.50 16.45 -6.28
CA PHE A 3 -26.64 15.53 -6.25
C PHE A 3 -27.62 15.96 -7.34
N ASN A 4 -27.76 15.17 -8.40
CA ASN A 4 -28.86 15.34 -9.35
C ASN A 4 -30.12 14.67 -8.81
N LEU A 5 -31.03 15.48 -8.30
CA LEU A 5 -32.39 15.09 -7.92
C LEU A 5 -33.22 14.98 -9.19
N LYS A 6 -33.63 13.77 -9.59
CA LYS A 6 -34.65 13.56 -10.61
C LYS A 6 -35.98 13.25 -9.95
N LEU A 7 -36.98 14.07 -10.25
CA LEU A 7 -38.37 13.82 -9.91
C LEU A 7 -38.97 12.86 -10.97
N THR A 8 -39.56 11.76 -10.53
CA THR A 8 -40.41 10.95 -11.39
C THR A 8 -41.87 11.42 -11.31
N GLU A 9 -42.71 11.08 -12.33
CA GLU A 9 -44.14 11.42 -12.44
C GLU A 9 -45.00 11.06 -11.20
N LYS A 10 -44.46 10.33 -10.23
CA LYS A 10 -45.14 9.95 -8.97
C LYS A 10 -44.57 10.65 -7.72
N GLY A 11 -43.80 11.71 -7.86
CA GLY A 11 -43.33 12.54 -6.72
C GLY A 11 -42.35 11.85 -5.78
N ALA A 12 -41.81 10.70 -6.11
CA ALA A 12 -40.79 10.03 -5.31
C ALA A 12 -39.39 10.54 -5.73
N ILE A 13 -38.62 10.97 -4.76
CA ILE A 13 -37.23 11.40 -4.96
C ILE A 13 -36.35 10.18 -4.91
N TYR A 14 -35.77 9.78 -6.06
CA TYR A 14 -34.74 8.76 -6.12
C TYR A 14 -33.36 9.40 -6.17
N VAL A 15 -32.53 9.06 -5.22
CA VAL A 15 -31.10 9.35 -5.27
C VAL A 15 -30.48 8.29 -6.18
N THR A 16 -30.22 8.64 -7.43
CA THR A 16 -29.48 7.77 -8.33
C THR A 16 -28.04 7.71 -7.82
N SER A 17 -27.61 6.56 -7.35
CA SER A 17 -26.20 6.30 -7.03
C SER A 17 -25.40 6.39 -8.33
N GLN A 18 -24.90 7.57 -8.65
CA GLN A 18 -23.97 7.70 -9.77
C GLN A 18 -22.75 6.83 -9.50
N GLN A 19 -22.39 6.01 -10.47
CA GLN A 19 -21.12 5.30 -10.43
C GLN A 19 -20.01 6.33 -10.25
N PRO A 20 -19.04 6.06 -9.37
CA PRO A 20 -17.93 6.98 -9.17
C PRO A 20 -17.18 7.13 -10.49
N VAL A 21 -16.99 8.36 -10.90
CA VAL A 21 -16.26 8.71 -12.11
C VAL A 21 -14.88 9.22 -11.74
N ASP A 22 -13.88 8.85 -12.56
CA ASP A 22 -12.53 9.40 -12.49
C ASP A 22 -12.52 10.88 -12.87
N ILE A 23 -11.41 11.58 -12.64
CA ILE A 23 -11.17 12.97 -13.07
C ILE A 23 -11.41 13.20 -14.58
N HIS A 24 -11.38 12.12 -15.37
CA HIS A 24 -11.70 12.11 -16.81
C HIS A 24 -13.14 11.68 -17.12
N GLY A 25 -14.03 11.62 -16.12
CA GLY A 25 -15.44 11.25 -16.31
C GLY A 25 -15.70 9.79 -16.62
N LYS A 26 -14.69 8.89 -16.50
CA LYS A 26 -14.86 7.46 -16.76
C LYS A 26 -15.36 6.75 -15.50
N PRO A 27 -16.38 5.89 -15.61
CA PRO A 27 -16.86 5.08 -14.49
C PRO A 27 -15.77 4.09 -14.07
N TYR A 28 -15.52 3.96 -12.77
CA TYR A 28 -14.60 2.97 -12.22
C TYR A 28 -15.26 2.11 -11.16
N ASN A 29 -14.81 0.87 -11.03
CA ASN A 29 -15.33 -0.05 -10.03
C ASN A 29 -14.59 0.17 -8.70
N ARG A 30 -15.27 0.79 -7.71
CA ARG A 30 -14.70 1.05 -6.37
C ARG A 30 -14.19 -0.22 -5.70
N SER A 31 -14.99 -1.29 -5.76
CA SER A 31 -14.64 -2.55 -5.08
C SER A 31 -13.37 -3.17 -5.66
N LEU A 32 -13.21 -3.12 -6.98
CA LEU A 32 -12.02 -3.62 -7.64
C LEU A 32 -10.79 -2.80 -7.27
N LEU A 33 -10.89 -1.48 -7.26
CA LEU A 33 -9.79 -0.59 -6.88
C LEU A 33 -9.38 -0.81 -5.44
N VAL A 34 -10.33 -0.87 -4.52
CA VAL A 34 -10.06 -1.16 -3.10
C VAL A 34 -9.46 -2.56 -2.93
N GLY A 35 -9.99 -3.57 -3.63
CA GLY A 35 -9.46 -4.93 -3.59
C GLY A 35 -8.00 -5.02 -4.01
N VAL A 36 -7.63 -4.38 -5.12
CA VAL A 36 -6.23 -4.35 -5.61
C VAL A 36 -5.30 -3.66 -4.60
N LEU A 37 -5.75 -2.54 -4.02
CA LEU A 37 -4.97 -1.83 -3.01
C LEU A 37 -4.77 -2.66 -1.74
N LEU A 38 -5.82 -3.34 -1.27
CA LEU A 38 -5.76 -4.18 -0.07
C LEU A 38 -4.90 -5.43 -0.27
N ILE A 39 -4.99 -6.08 -1.44
CA ILE A 39 -4.14 -7.23 -1.78
C ILE A 39 -2.67 -6.82 -1.81
N GLY A 40 -2.34 -5.70 -2.47
CA GLY A 40 -0.96 -5.21 -2.49
C GLY A 40 -0.43 -4.89 -1.08
N THR A 41 -1.24 -4.26 -0.25
CA THR A 41 -0.88 -3.99 1.15
C THR A 41 -0.70 -5.28 1.95
N PHE A 42 -1.60 -6.24 1.80
CA PHE A 42 -1.49 -7.54 2.44
C PHE A 42 -0.19 -8.25 2.07
N CYS A 43 0.15 -8.32 0.78
CA CYS A 43 1.39 -8.92 0.30
C CYS A 43 2.64 -8.24 0.87
N THR A 44 2.65 -6.90 0.98
CA THR A 44 3.80 -6.17 1.54
C THR A 44 3.97 -6.44 3.04
N ILE A 45 2.89 -6.49 3.81
CA ILE A 45 2.94 -6.76 5.25
C ILE A 45 3.32 -8.24 5.49
N LEU A 46 2.74 -9.16 4.75
CA LEU A 46 3.06 -10.57 4.84
C LEU A 46 4.54 -10.83 4.54
N ASN A 47 5.10 -10.19 3.50
CA ASN A 47 6.53 -10.25 3.20
C ASN A 47 7.38 -9.74 4.37
N GLN A 48 6.97 -8.66 5.04
CA GLN A 48 7.68 -8.11 6.19
C GLN A 48 7.63 -9.07 7.39
N THR A 49 6.48 -9.68 7.65
CA THR A 49 6.31 -10.66 8.74
C THR A 49 7.15 -11.91 8.49
N LEU A 50 7.11 -12.45 7.28
CA LEU A 50 7.92 -13.61 6.91
C LEU A 50 9.41 -13.37 7.11
N LEU A 51 9.90 -12.15 6.80
CA LEU A 51 11.29 -11.82 7.03
C LEU A 51 11.65 -11.82 8.52
N THR A 52 10.80 -11.25 9.38
CA THR A 52 11.09 -11.21 10.82
C THR A 52 11.21 -12.60 11.42
N THR A 53 10.41 -13.56 10.96
CA THR A 53 10.52 -14.96 11.37
C THR A 53 11.76 -15.67 10.79
N ALA A 54 12.24 -15.20 9.63
CA ALA A 54 13.42 -15.77 8.96
C ALA A 54 14.77 -15.22 9.51
N LEU A 55 14.77 -14.14 10.31
CA LEU A 55 16.00 -13.51 10.81
C LEU A 55 16.97 -14.50 11.47
N PRO A 56 16.54 -15.44 12.35
CA PRO A 56 17.47 -16.39 12.97
C PRO A 56 18.10 -17.35 11.96
N THR A 57 17.38 -17.71 10.90
CA THR A 57 17.89 -18.56 9.82
C THR A 57 18.92 -17.80 8.98
N LEU A 58 18.63 -16.55 8.64
CA LEU A 58 19.54 -15.69 7.89
C LEU A 58 20.84 -15.41 8.64
N MET A 59 20.82 -15.30 9.97
CA MET A 59 22.04 -15.18 10.80
C MET A 59 22.96 -16.37 10.61
N LYS A 60 22.40 -17.57 10.57
CA LYS A 60 23.18 -18.82 10.39
C LYS A 60 23.67 -18.98 8.95
N GLU A 61 22.82 -18.66 7.98
CA GLU A 61 23.11 -18.81 6.54
C GLU A 61 24.25 -17.90 6.09
N PHE A 62 24.23 -16.64 6.54
CA PHE A 62 25.22 -15.63 6.17
C PHE A 62 26.36 -15.48 7.18
N ASP A 63 26.39 -16.30 8.26
CA ASP A 63 27.36 -16.23 9.36
C ASP A 63 27.56 -14.82 9.91
N ILE A 64 26.44 -14.14 10.21
CA ILE A 64 26.43 -12.74 10.66
C ILE A 64 25.87 -12.61 12.07
N SER A 65 26.29 -11.53 12.75
CA SER A 65 25.83 -11.20 14.10
C SER A 65 24.38 -10.78 14.15
N ALA A 66 23.75 -10.89 15.33
CA ALA A 66 22.39 -10.40 15.57
C ALA A 66 22.24 -8.89 15.29
N SER A 67 23.27 -8.10 15.59
CA SER A 67 23.29 -6.67 15.28
C SER A 67 23.31 -6.39 13.78
N SER A 68 24.01 -7.21 12.99
CA SER A 68 24.06 -7.07 11.54
C SER A 68 22.71 -7.44 10.89
N VAL A 69 22.13 -8.57 11.27
CA VAL A 69 20.84 -9.00 10.68
C VAL A 69 19.71 -8.02 11.00
N GLN A 70 19.77 -7.34 12.14
CA GLN A 70 18.76 -6.36 12.55
C GLN A 70 18.69 -5.15 11.60
N TRP A 71 19.75 -4.87 10.82
CA TRP A 71 19.74 -3.84 9.79
C TRP A 71 18.73 -4.11 8.68
N LEU A 72 18.34 -5.36 8.44
CA LEU A 72 17.28 -5.69 7.49
C LEU A 72 15.91 -5.08 7.89
N THR A 73 15.66 -4.97 9.19
CA THR A 73 14.45 -4.36 9.73
C THR A 73 14.63 -2.86 9.99
N THR A 74 15.72 -2.48 10.64
CA THR A 74 15.98 -1.08 11.00
C THR A 74 16.21 -0.21 9.76
N GLY A 75 17.00 -0.68 8.80
CA GLY A 75 17.21 -0.01 7.52
C GLY A 75 15.93 0.13 6.72
N PHE A 76 15.09 -0.92 6.72
CA PHE A 76 13.76 -0.86 6.11
C PHE A 76 12.88 0.23 6.75
N LEU A 77 12.80 0.27 8.08
CA LEU A 77 12.00 1.28 8.79
C LEU A 77 12.52 2.70 8.57
N LEU A 78 13.84 2.86 8.50
CA LEU A 78 14.47 4.16 8.25
C LEU A 78 14.11 4.69 6.85
N VAL A 79 14.28 3.88 5.81
CA VAL A 79 13.91 4.27 4.44
C VAL A 79 12.40 4.52 4.35
N ASN A 80 11.59 3.66 4.96
CA ASN A 80 10.13 3.83 4.98
C ASN A 80 9.76 5.18 5.64
N GLY A 81 10.38 5.51 6.80
CA GLY A 81 10.16 6.79 7.48
C GLY A 81 10.54 8.02 6.64
N ILE A 82 11.63 7.94 5.87
CA ILE A 82 12.04 9.00 4.94
C ILE A 82 11.06 9.12 3.77
N MET A 83 10.53 8.00 3.30
CA MET A 83 9.61 7.98 2.15
C MET A 83 8.22 8.54 2.48
N ILE A 84 7.77 8.52 3.75
CA ILE A 84 6.46 9.06 4.15
C ILE A 84 6.30 10.54 3.78
N PRO A 85 7.17 11.48 4.17
CA PRO A 85 7.04 12.88 3.75
C PRO A 85 7.22 13.07 2.23
N ILE A 86 8.10 12.28 1.60
CA ILE A 86 8.27 12.31 0.15
C ILE A 86 6.99 11.86 -0.56
N SER A 87 6.31 10.84 -0.03
CA SER A 87 5.07 10.35 -0.60
C SER A 87 3.97 11.40 -0.61
N ALA A 88 3.88 12.25 0.41
CA ALA A 88 2.91 13.34 0.47
C ALA A 88 3.11 14.34 -0.69
N TRP A 89 4.35 14.66 -1.02
CA TRP A 89 4.67 15.49 -2.19
C TRP A 89 4.35 14.79 -3.52
N LEU A 90 4.69 13.50 -3.63
CA LEU A 90 4.43 12.69 -4.82
C LEU A 90 2.93 12.53 -5.11
N ILE A 91 2.11 12.32 -4.08
CA ILE A 91 0.64 12.19 -4.18
C ILE A 91 0.01 13.47 -4.76
N ASN A 92 0.56 14.64 -4.43
CA ASN A 92 0.07 15.90 -4.96
C ASN A 92 0.51 16.17 -6.41
N LYS A 93 1.62 15.57 -6.86
CA LYS A 93 2.21 15.84 -8.18
C LYS A 93 1.82 14.81 -9.25
N PHE A 94 1.62 13.56 -8.86
CA PHE A 94 1.38 12.45 -9.79
C PHE A 94 0.01 11.82 -9.59
N SER A 95 -0.54 11.22 -10.65
CA SER A 95 -1.79 10.49 -10.54
C SER A 95 -1.62 9.25 -9.66
N SER A 96 -2.60 8.98 -8.79
CA SER A 96 -2.59 7.86 -7.85
C SER A 96 -2.34 6.52 -8.51
N LYS A 97 -2.86 6.31 -9.75
CA LYS A 97 -2.63 5.07 -10.51
C LYS A 97 -1.16 4.89 -10.87
N LYS A 98 -0.51 5.92 -11.43
CA LYS A 98 0.91 5.85 -11.81
C LYS A 98 1.78 5.65 -10.57
N LEU A 99 1.48 6.37 -9.51
CA LEU A 99 2.23 6.30 -8.26
C LEU A 99 2.13 4.91 -7.61
N TYR A 100 0.93 4.32 -7.59
CA TYR A 100 0.73 2.97 -7.06
C TYR A 100 1.48 1.91 -7.89
N ILE A 101 1.39 1.98 -9.21
CA ILE A 101 2.11 1.06 -10.10
C ILE A 101 3.62 1.17 -9.88
N THR A 102 4.16 2.40 -9.80
CA THR A 102 5.59 2.63 -9.56
C THR A 102 6.00 2.07 -8.18
N ALA A 103 5.22 2.32 -7.13
CA ALA A 103 5.50 1.83 -5.79
C ALA A 103 5.52 0.29 -5.74
N MET A 104 4.53 -0.37 -6.36
CA MET A 104 4.47 -1.84 -6.42
C MET A 104 5.57 -2.42 -7.31
N SER A 105 5.93 -1.76 -8.40
CA SER A 105 7.05 -2.19 -9.25
C SER A 105 8.39 -2.08 -8.51
N THR A 106 8.60 -1.01 -7.74
CA THR A 106 9.79 -0.84 -6.89
C THR A 106 9.85 -1.93 -5.82
N PHE A 107 8.72 -2.24 -5.18
CA PHE A 107 8.64 -3.34 -4.21
C PHE A 107 8.97 -4.69 -4.86
N LEU A 108 8.44 -4.95 -6.06
CA LEU A 108 8.71 -6.18 -6.80
C LEU A 108 10.18 -6.30 -7.18
N ILE A 109 10.80 -5.23 -7.67
CA ILE A 109 12.25 -5.21 -7.99
C ILE A 109 13.06 -5.53 -6.74
N GLY A 110 12.75 -4.89 -5.60
CA GLY A 110 13.40 -5.20 -4.33
C GLY A 110 13.22 -6.67 -3.92
N THR A 111 12.04 -7.25 -4.17
CA THR A 111 11.77 -8.67 -3.89
C THR A 111 12.60 -9.58 -4.77
N ILE A 112 12.75 -9.26 -6.05
CA ILE A 112 13.60 -10.02 -6.98
C ILE A 112 15.07 -9.94 -6.54
N ILE A 113 15.56 -8.76 -6.13
CA ILE A 113 16.92 -8.61 -5.61
C ILE A 113 17.12 -9.49 -4.37
N CYS A 114 16.17 -9.48 -3.43
CA CYS A 114 16.23 -10.35 -2.26
C CYS A 114 16.23 -11.84 -2.61
N PHE A 115 15.48 -12.24 -3.64
CA PHE A 115 15.37 -13.63 -4.07
C PHE A 115 16.68 -14.16 -4.67
N VAL A 116 17.40 -13.32 -5.41
CA VAL A 116 18.68 -13.70 -6.03
C VAL A 116 19.90 -13.35 -5.15
N ALA A 117 19.67 -12.86 -3.93
CA ALA A 117 20.75 -12.43 -3.05
C ALA A 117 21.65 -13.61 -2.64
N GLN A 118 22.93 -13.47 -2.89
CA GLN A 118 23.96 -14.46 -2.53
C GLN A 118 24.75 -14.02 -1.30
N ASP A 119 24.65 -12.76 -0.91
CA ASP A 119 25.30 -12.18 0.24
C ASP A 119 24.36 -11.25 1.01
N PHE A 120 24.75 -10.93 2.25
CA PHE A 120 23.98 -10.07 3.14
C PHE A 120 23.82 -8.65 2.59
N GLY A 121 24.84 -8.08 1.93
CA GLY A 121 24.79 -6.74 1.36
C GLY A 121 23.75 -6.61 0.26
N MET A 122 23.67 -7.62 -0.60
CA MET A 122 22.65 -7.68 -1.66
C MET A 122 21.25 -7.85 -1.08
N LEU A 123 21.08 -8.70 -0.06
CA LEU A 123 19.82 -8.86 0.65
C LEU A 123 19.37 -7.55 1.31
N LEU A 124 20.28 -6.85 1.99
CA LEU A 124 20.00 -5.54 2.60
C LEU A 124 19.59 -4.51 1.55
N THR A 125 20.32 -4.44 0.43
CA THR A 125 19.98 -3.54 -0.68
C THR A 125 18.57 -3.81 -1.21
N GLY A 126 18.20 -5.06 -1.45
CA GLY A 126 16.86 -5.44 -1.86
C GLY A 126 15.78 -4.99 -0.86
N ARG A 127 16.06 -5.10 0.45
CA ARG A 127 15.17 -4.63 1.53
C ARG A 127 15.00 -3.11 1.54
N LEU A 128 16.06 -2.36 1.31
CA LEU A 128 15.97 -0.89 1.22
C LEU A 128 15.13 -0.46 -0.01
N VAL A 129 15.28 -1.14 -1.13
CA VAL A 129 14.46 -0.91 -2.33
C VAL A 129 12.98 -1.25 -2.06
N GLN A 130 12.69 -2.38 -1.40
CA GLN A 130 11.33 -2.73 -0.97
C GLN A 130 10.72 -1.64 -0.08
N ALA A 131 11.50 -1.14 0.89
CA ALA A 131 11.06 -0.10 1.82
C ALA A 131 10.64 1.19 1.11
N ALA A 132 11.37 1.58 0.05
CA ALA A 132 11.03 2.76 -0.75
C ALA A 132 9.64 2.59 -1.42
N GLY A 133 9.33 1.42 -1.95
CA GLY A 133 8.01 1.11 -2.51
C GLY A 133 6.90 1.14 -1.47
N VAL A 134 7.09 0.48 -0.32
CA VAL A 134 6.10 0.43 0.77
C VAL A 134 5.86 1.80 1.37
N GLY A 135 6.89 2.61 1.57
CA GLY A 135 6.79 3.96 2.13
C GLY A 135 5.94 4.92 1.29
N VAL A 136 5.78 4.65 0.00
CA VAL A 136 4.85 5.38 -0.87
C VAL A 136 3.47 4.75 -0.86
N SER A 137 3.36 3.43 -0.89
CA SER A 137 2.09 2.73 -1.07
C SER A 137 1.14 2.89 0.13
N MET A 138 1.66 2.91 1.36
CA MET A 138 0.84 3.02 2.58
C MET A 138 0.12 4.38 2.71
N PRO A 139 0.79 5.55 2.65
CA PRO A 139 0.10 6.85 2.66
C PRO A 139 -0.83 7.03 1.46
N LEU A 140 -0.46 6.48 0.30
CA LEU A 140 -1.29 6.53 -0.90
C LEU A 140 -2.59 5.74 -0.71
N LEU A 141 -2.54 4.53 -0.13
CA LEU A 141 -3.72 3.74 0.21
C LEU A 141 -4.68 4.55 1.10
N GLN A 142 -4.16 5.15 2.18
CA GLN A 142 -4.98 5.94 3.11
C GLN A 142 -5.62 7.14 2.41
N THR A 143 -4.86 7.86 1.57
CA THR A 143 -5.36 9.01 0.81
C THR A 143 -6.46 8.59 -0.16
N ILE A 144 -6.29 7.49 -0.88
CA ILE A 144 -7.29 6.96 -1.80
C ILE A 144 -8.55 6.56 -1.04
N MET A 145 -8.43 5.81 0.07
CA MET A 145 -9.57 5.38 0.88
C MET A 145 -10.37 6.59 1.39
N LEU A 146 -9.70 7.62 1.92
CA LEU A 146 -10.36 8.84 2.37
C LEU A 146 -11.00 9.66 1.25
N SER A 147 -10.50 9.54 0.03
CA SER A 147 -11.03 10.26 -1.14
C SER A 147 -12.25 9.59 -1.77
N ILE A 148 -12.27 8.24 -1.78
CA ILE A 148 -13.32 7.46 -2.45
C ILE A 148 -14.57 7.34 -1.57
N PHE A 149 -14.41 7.27 -0.25
CA PHE A 149 -15.52 7.07 0.67
C PHE A 149 -16.02 8.39 1.26
N PRO A 150 -17.36 8.58 1.32
CA PRO A 150 -17.95 9.73 1.98
C PRO A 150 -17.64 9.70 3.49
N PRO A 151 -17.67 10.84 4.19
CA PRO A 151 -17.26 10.97 5.60
C PRO A 151 -17.90 9.91 6.52
N GLU A 152 -19.19 9.60 6.30
CA GLU A 152 -19.96 8.65 7.13
C GLU A 152 -19.47 7.20 6.99
N LYS A 153 -18.83 6.85 5.86
CA LYS A 153 -18.35 5.49 5.56
C LYS A 153 -16.82 5.33 5.70
N ARG A 154 -16.09 6.42 5.97
CA ARG A 154 -14.62 6.38 6.11
C ARG A 154 -14.17 5.48 7.25
N GLY A 155 -14.88 5.52 8.39
CA GLY A 155 -14.58 4.66 9.53
C GLY A 155 -14.65 3.17 9.19
N ALA A 156 -15.69 2.74 8.49
CA ALA A 156 -15.84 1.35 8.05
C ALA A 156 -14.76 0.96 7.03
N ALA A 157 -14.44 1.85 6.08
CA ALA A 157 -13.39 1.62 5.09
C ALA A 157 -12.01 1.49 5.74
N MET A 158 -11.68 2.35 6.68
CA MET A 158 -10.42 2.27 7.44
C MET A 158 -10.39 1.05 8.35
N GLY A 159 -11.52 0.67 8.95
CA GLY A 159 -11.67 -0.57 9.71
C GLY A 159 -11.36 -1.81 8.88
N THR A 160 -11.87 -1.89 7.64
CA THR A 160 -11.55 -2.98 6.71
C THR A 160 -10.06 -3.03 6.40
N THR A 161 -9.43 -1.87 6.19
CA THR A 161 -7.97 -1.80 6.00
C THR A 161 -7.23 -2.30 7.24
N GLY A 162 -7.68 -1.92 8.44
CA GLY A 162 -7.11 -2.38 9.71
C GLY A 162 -7.21 -3.90 9.90
N ILE A 163 -8.32 -4.52 9.50
CA ILE A 163 -8.49 -5.98 9.54
C ILE A 163 -7.49 -6.67 8.61
N VAL A 164 -7.34 -6.18 7.36
CA VAL A 164 -6.38 -6.75 6.40
C VAL A 164 -4.95 -6.63 6.91
N ILE A 165 -4.58 -5.49 7.49
CA ILE A 165 -3.26 -5.26 8.10
C ILE A 165 -3.05 -6.19 9.30
N GLY A 166 -4.07 -6.39 10.14
CA GLY A 166 -3.99 -7.23 11.33
C GLY A 166 -3.95 -8.73 11.04
N LEU A 167 -4.58 -9.17 9.94
CA LEU A 167 -4.58 -10.58 9.52
C LEU A 167 -3.29 -11.02 8.83
N ALA A 168 -2.52 -10.10 8.27
CA ALA A 168 -1.30 -10.45 7.54
C ALA A 168 -0.20 -11.08 8.43
N PRO A 169 0.00 -10.68 9.71
CA PRO A 169 0.95 -11.29 10.62
C PRO A 169 0.39 -12.50 11.39
N ALA A 170 -0.90 -12.81 11.30
CA ALA A 170 -1.54 -13.90 12.04
C ALA A 170 -1.40 -15.24 11.31
#